data_334bca9206b2e23fb30c5c96d2fbcd19
#
_entry.id   334bca9206b2e23fb30c5c96d2fbcd19
#
_cell.length_a   1.000
_cell.length_b   1.000
_cell.length_c   1.000
_cell.angle_alpha   90.00
_cell.angle_beta   90.00
_cell.angle_gamma   90.00
#
_symmetry.space_group_name_H-M   'P 1'
#
loop_
_entity.id
_entity.type
_entity.pdbx_description
1 polymer ?
#
loop_
_entity_poly.entity_id
_entity_poly.type
_entity_poly.pdbx_seq_one_letter_code
_entity_poly.pdbx_strand_id
1 'polypeptide(L)'
;MHPIGSRKRNQPAPPHAVYAALTNPDRDPARPWLILLSDEQRPILLEDNDPDLVIWSSLWPKHPTARIRFDLPTDGRGGTDLRWTLYIDTPNLDDSAVGHLRYRLNTLINANLRFSFGQ
;
A
#
# COMPACT_ATOMS: atom_id res chain seq x y z
N MET A 1 -12.80 8.32 -10.74
CA MET A 1 -11.41 7.98 -10.43
C MET A 1 -10.92 6.85 -11.31
N HIS A 2 -9.69 6.96 -11.77
CA HIS A 2 -9.10 5.97 -12.66
C HIS A 2 -7.98 5.23 -11.95
N PRO A 3 -7.91 3.90 -12.09
CA PRO A 3 -6.70 3.19 -11.68
C PRO A 3 -5.55 3.56 -12.62
N ILE A 4 -4.44 4.02 -12.05
CA ILE A 4 -3.25 4.37 -12.82
C ILE A 4 -2.10 3.41 -12.60
N GLY A 5 -2.29 2.42 -11.75
CA GLY A 5 -1.33 1.37 -11.50
C GLY A 5 -1.87 0.34 -10.55
N SER A 6 -1.40 -0.88 -10.72
CA SER A 6 -1.77 -2.00 -9.86
C SER A 6 -0.64 -3.02 -9.91
N ARG A 7 -0.36 -3.66 -8.80
CA ARG A 7 0.61 -4.73 -8.75
C ARG A 7 0.25 -5.73 -7.68
N LYS A 8 0.39 -7.00 -8.03
CA LYS A 8 0.18 -8.11 -7.10
C LYS A 8 1.53 -8.73 -6.76
N ARG A 9 1.75 -8.98 -5.49
CA ARG A 9 2.92 -9.72 -5.02
C ARG A 9 2.58 -10.49 -3.75
N ASN A 10 3.14 -11.68 -3.64
CA ASN A 10 2.96 -12.50 -2.45
C ASN A 10 3.65 -11.88 -1.23
N GLN A 11 2.93 -11.86 -0.11
CA GLN A 11 3.46 -11.51 1.21
C GLN A 11 3.57 -12.79 2.05
N PRO A 12 4.64 -12.96 2.82
CA PRO A 12 4.85 -14.21 3.58
C PRO A 12 3.96 -14.34 4.83
N ALA A 13 3.20 -13.31 5.17
CA ALA A 13 2.30 -13.31 6.32
C ALA A 13 0.86 -13.55 5.90
N PRO A 14 0.02 -14.10 6.79
CA PRO A 14 -1.41 -14.31 6.47
C PRO A 14 -2.18 -12.99 6.37
N PRO A 15 -3.37 -13.00 5.72
CA PRO A 15 -4.14 -11.76 5.51
C PRO A 15 -4.38 -10.93 6.75
N HIS A 16 -4.70 -11.54 7.90
CA HIS A 16 -4.94 -10.78 9.13
C HIS A 16 -3.68 -10.03 9.61
N ALA A 17 -2.49 -10.58 9.39
CA ALA A 17 -1.25 -9.92 9.77
C ALA A 17 -0.91 -8.77 8.81
N VAL A 18 -1.13 -8.96 7.52
CA VAL A 18 -0.95 -7.90 6.52
C VAL A 18 -1.95 -6.78 6.77
N TYR A 19 -3.20 -7.12 7.03
CA TYR A 19 -4.25 -6.17 7.38
C TYR A 19 -3.85 -5.34 8.60
N ALA A 20 -3.37 -5.99 9.66
CA ALA A 20 -2.95 -5.30 10.88
C ALA A 20 -1.81 -4.32 10.62
N ALA A 21 -0.84 -4.70 9.78
CA ALA A 21 0.27 -3.82 9.43
C ALA A 21 -0.19 -2.60 8.60
N LEU A 22 -1.13 -2.79 7.67
CA LEU A 22 -1.64 -1.70 6.84
C LEU A 22 -2.54 -0.73 7.62
N THR A 23 -3.30 -1.23 8.59
CA THR A 23 -4.18 -0.39 9.41
C THR A 23 -3.45 0.25 10.59
N ASN A 24 -2.33 -0.33 11.02
CA ASN A 24 -1.49 0.23 12.07
C ASN A 24 -0.01 0.02 11.74
N PRO A 25 0.55 0.88 10.87
CA PRO A 25 1.96 0.72 10.43
C PRO A 25 2.99 0.77 11.56
N ASP A 26 2.64 1.36 12.70
CA ASP A 26 3.57 1.51 13.84
C ASP A 26 3.42 0.41 14.89
N ARG A 27 2.64 -0.62 14.62
CA ARG A 27 2.36 -1.67 15.62
C ARG A 27 3.61 -2.41 16.10
N ASP A 28 4.66 -2.44 15.28
CA ASP A 28 5.96 -3.03 15.64
C ASP A 28 7.05 -1.98 15.43
N PRO A 29 7.38 -1.20 16.48
CA PRO A 29 8.39 -0.15 16.35
C PRO A 29 9.80 -0.69 16.08
N ALA A 30 10.04 -1.98 16.35
CA ALA A 30 11.32 -2.60 16.04
C ALA A 30 11.49 -2.90 14.55
N ARG A 31 10.40 -2.89 13.78
CA ARG A 31 10.41 -3.18 12.34
C ARG A 31 9.62 -2.12 11.56
N PRO A 32 10.09 -0.87 11.55
CA PRO A 32 9.41 0.16 10.79
C PRO A 32 9.47 -0.15 9.28
N TRP A 33 8.35 -0.03 8.60
CA TRP A 33 8.31 -0.32 7.17
C TRP A 33 7.74 0.85 6.36
N LEU A 34 6.87 1.68 6.95
CA LEU A 34 6.30 2.83 6.26
C LEU A 34 7.29 4.00 6.34
N ILE A 35 8.34 3.90 5.54
CA ILE A 35 9.43 4.87 5.51
C ILE A 35 9.12 5.91 4.43
N LEU A 36 8.59 7.04 4.85
CA LEU A 36 8.12 8.08 3.95
C LEU A 36 9.24 9.04 3.58
N LEU A 37 9.17 9.58 2.36
CA LEU A 37 10.03 10.64 1.90
C LEU A 37 9.53 12.00 2.40
N SER A 38 10.34 13.05 2.24
CA SER A 38 9.99 14.39 2.72
C SER A 38 8.76 14.99 2.04
N ASP A 39 8.43 14.54 0.82
CA ASP A 39 7.26 14.99 0.07
C ASP A 39 6.06 14.04 0.24
N GLU A 40 6.13 13.13 1.18
CA GLU A 40 5.08 12.16 1.48
C GLU A 40 4.50 12.40 2.86
N GLN A 41 3.28 11.89 3.08
CA GLN A 41 2.57 12.02 4.35
C GLN A 41 1.98 10.68 4.76
N ARG A 42 1.74 10.53 6.05
CA ARG A 42 1.08 9.33 6.56
C ARG A 42 -0.35 9.27 6.03
N PRO A 43 -0.78 8.10 5.55
CA PRO A 43 -2.15 7.96 5.05
C PRO A 43 -3.15 7.88 6.19
N ILE A 44 -4.39 8.21 5.89
CA ILE A 44 -5.54 8.00 6.77
C ILE A 44 -6.28 6.75 6.28
N LEU A 45 -6.69 5.90 7.19
CA LEU A 45 -7.54 4.76 6.85
C LEU A 45 -8.92 5.28 6.48
N LEU A 46 -9.33 5.10 5.24
CA LEU A 46 -10.62 5.57 4.73
C LEU A 46 -11.70 4.50 4.80
N GLU A 47 -11.34 3.27 4.50
CA GLU A 47 -12.26 2.15 4.48
C GLU A 47 -11.48 0.87 4.74
N ASP A 48 -12.10 -0.09 5.40
CA ASP A 48 -11.51 -1.39 5.59
C ASP A 48 -12.58 -2.45 5.78
N ASN A 49 -12.21 -3.68 5.48
CA ASN A 49 -13.00 -4.87 5.75
C ASN A 49 -12.04 -5.98 6.16
N ASP A 50 -11.91 -6.19 7.46
CA ASP A 50 -10.96 -7.14 8.04
C ASP A 50 -11.33 -8.58 7.60
N PRO A 51 -10.40 -9.35 7.07
CA PRO A 51 -8.98 -9.04 6.73
C PRO A 51 -8.76 -8.76 5.24
N ASP A 52 -9.80 -8.48 4.46
CA ASP A 52 -9.79 -8.60 2.99
C ASP A 52 -9.41 -7.32 2.28
N LEU A 53 -9.67 -6.16 2.89
CA LEU A 53 -9.62 -4.89 2.19
C LEU A 53 -9.13 -3.77 3.09
N VAL A 54 -8.24 -2.94 2.57
CA VAL A 54 -7.83 -1.68 3.19
C VAL A 54 -7.78 -0.60 2.10
N ILE A 55 -8.31 0.59 2.39
CA ILE A 55 -8.17 1.75 1.50
C ILE A 55 -7.58 2.90 2.28
N TRP A 56 -6.47 3.43 1.78
CA TRP A 56 -5.75 4.57 2.34
C TRP A 56 -6.08 5.85 1.58
N SER A 57 -6.00 6.97 2.29
CA SER A 57 -5.91 8.29 1.66
C SER A 57 -4.55 8.46 0.98
N SER A 58 -4.37 9.57 0.28
CA SER A 58 -3.13 9.84 -0.44
C SER A 58 -1.91 9.89 0.47
N LEU A 59 -0.82 9.31 -0.01
CA LEU A 59 0.52 9.47 0.56
C LEU A 59 1.17 10.79 0.14
N TRP A 60 0.61 11.50 -0.83
CA TRP A 60 1.27 12.63 -1.47
C TRP A 60 0.41 13.89 -1.35
N PRO A 61 0.90 14.92 -0.59
CA PRO A 61 0.18 16.18 -0.50
C PRO A 61 -0.09 16.85 -1.85
N LYS A 62 0.78 16.63 -2.84
CA LYS A 62 0.61 17.17 -4.20
C LYS A 62 -0.50 16.48 -4.98
N HIS A 63 -0.96 15.33 -4.53
CA HIS A 63 -2.01 14.53 -5.18
C HIS A 63 -3.05 14.15 -4.14
N PRO A 64 -3.78 15.14 -3.59
CA PRO A 64 -4.65 14.91 -2.42
C PRO A 64 -5.83 13.99 -2.70
N THR A 65 -6.21 13.81 -3.95
CA THR A 65 -7.34 12.94 -4.31
C THR A 65 -6.91 11.48 -4.53
N ALA A 66 -5.62 11.17 -4.49
CA ALA A 66 -5.17 9.80 -4.69
C ALA A 66 -5.72 8.87 -3.62
N ARG A 67 -6.02 7.64 -4.00
CA ARG A 67 -6.49 6.58 -3.10
C ARG A 67 -5.70 5.32 -3.40
N ILE A 68 -5.38 4.58 -2.36
CA ILE A 68 -4.64 3.33 -2.50
C ILE A 68 -5.49 2.21 -1.91
N ARG A 69 -5.87 1.28 -2.76
CA ARG A 69 -6.65 0.11 -2.36
C ARG A 69 -5.73 -1.10 -2.24
N PHE A 70 -5.90 -1.84 -1.15
CA PHE A 70 -5.21 -3.10 -0.93
C PHE A 70 -6.22 -4.23 -0.86
N ASP A 71 -6.07 -5.21 -1.74
CA ASP A 71 -6.84 -6.45 -1.70
C ASP A 71 -5.94 -7.55 -1.14
N LEU A 72 -6.44 -8.31 -0.17
CA LEU A 72 -5.63 -9.21 0.65
C LEU A 72 -6.14 -10.66 0.60
N PRO A 73 -6.26 -11.27 -0.59
CA PRO A 73 -6.68 -12.67 -0.63
C PRO A 73 -5.58 -13.58 -0.08
N THR A 74 -5.99 -14.65 0.60
CA THR A 74 -5.05 -15.69 1.01
C THR A 74 -4.44 -16.37 -0.22
N ASP A 75 -3.17 -16.79 -0.11
CA ASP A 75 -2.53 -17.59 -1.16
C ASP A 75 -2.80 -19.09 -0.98
N GLY A 76 -3.50 -19.49 0.10
CA GLY A 76 -3.76 -20.88 0.43
C GLY A 76 -2.58 -21.60 1.07
N ARG A 77 -1.49 -20.90 1.38
CA ARG A 77 -0.24 -21.47 1.91
C ARG A 77 0.27 -20.72 3.13
N GLY A 78 -0.61 -19.99 3.81
CA GLY A 78 -0.24 -19.20 4.98
C GLY A 78 0.21 -17.78 4.67
N GLY A 79 0.23 -17.39 3.40
CA GLY A 79 0.59 -16.04 2.96
C GLY A 79 -0.58 -15.30 2.35
N THR A 80 -0.28 -14.15 1.76
CA THR A 80 -1.26 -13.26 1.14
C THR A 80 -0.79 -12.85 -0.24
N ASP A 81 -1.64 -12.99 -1.24
CA ASP A 81 -1.41 -12.44 -2.57
C ASP A 81 -1.90 -11.00 -2.60
N LEU A 82 -1.12 -10.10 -2.00
CA LEU A 82 -1.49 -8.69 -1.87
C LEU A 82 -1.46 -8.00 -3.24
N ARG A 83 -2.56 -7.30 -3.55
CA ARG A 83 -2.60 -6.39 -4.69
C ARG A 83 -2.85 -4.98 -4.19
N TRP A 84 -1.97 -4.04 -4.56
CA TRP A 84 -2.28 -2.63 -4.41
C TRP A 84 -2.79 -2.07 -5.74
N THR A 85 -3.74 -1.14 -5.65
CA THR A 85 -4.25 -0.41 -6.81
C THR A 85 -4.25 1.07 -6.47
N LEU A 86 -3.60 1.86 -7.31
CA LEU A 86 -3.53 3.31 -7.14
C LEU A 86 -4.57 3.98 -8.03
N TYR A 87 -5.45 4.74 -7.40
CA TYR A 87 -6.45 5.55 -8.07
C TYR A 87 -6.08 7.02 -7.94
N ILE A 88 -6.27 7.78 -8.99
CA ILE A 88 -6.05 9.20 -8.96
C ILE A 88 -7.11 9.91 -9.80
N ASP A 89 -7.48 11.12 -9.37
CA ASP A 89 -8.51 11.92 -10.03
C ASP A 89 -7.91 13.23 -10.58
N THR A 90 -6.64 13.16 -11.00
CA THR A 90 -5.95 14.29 -11.60
C THR A 90 -5.79 14.04 -13.08
N PRO A 91 -6.46 14.82 -13.94
CA PRO A 91 -6.26 14.68 -15.38
C PRO A 91 -4.84 15.12 -15.77
N ASN A 92 -4.32 14.55 -16.85
CA ASN A 92 -3.05 14.95 -17.45
C ASN A 92 -1.82 14.75 -16.57
N LEU A 93 -1.85 13.76 -15.67
CA LEU A 93 -0.66 13.35 -14.93
C LEU A 93 0.32 12.70 -15.93
N ASP A 94 1.57 13.19 -16.00
CA ASP A 94 2.52 12.66 -16.96
C ASP A 94 3.06 11.28 -16.55
N ASP A 95 3.67 10.57 -17.50
CA ASP A 95 4.17 9.21 -17.27
C ASP A 95 5.26 9.17 -16.22
N SER A 96 6.09 10.21 -16.13
CA SER A 96 7.15 10.29 -15.14
C SER A 96 6.57 10.38 -13.72
N ALA A 97 5.54 11.19 -13.53
CA ALA A 97 4.86 11.30 -12.24
C ALA A 97 4.17 9.99 -11.87
N VAL A 98 3.45 9.38 -12.82
CA VAL A 98 2.81 8.07 -12.60
C VAL A 98 3.85 7.02 -12.20
N GLY A 99 4.96 6.96 -12.93
CA GLY A 99 6.04 6.01 -12.66
C GLY A 99 6.62 6.19 -11.26
N HIS A 100 6.81 7.44 -10.82
CA HIS A 100 7.31 7.73 -9.47
C HIS A 100 6.36 7.22 -8.39
N LEU A 101 5.06 7.51 -8.52
CA LEU A 101 4.07 7.08 -7.53
C LEU A 101 3.99 5.56 -7.44
N ARG A 102 4.00 4.88 -8.58
CA ARG A 102 3.99 3.42 -8.65
C ARG A 102 5.27 2.83 -8.03
N TYR A 103 6.41 3.42 -8.32
CA TYR A 103 7.69 2.99 -7.75
C TYR A 103 7.67 3.07 -6.23
N ARG A 104 7.13 4.18 -5.69
CA ARG A 104 7.05 4.36 -4.24
C ARG A 104 6.14 3.32 -3.58
N LEU A 105 5.00 3.00 -4.18
CA LEU A 105 4.13 1.94 -3.66
C LEU A 105 4.82 0.58 -3.69
N ASN A 106 5.52 0.27 -4.77
CA ASN A 106 6.27 -0.98 -4.84
C ASN A 106 7.36 -1.04 -3.77
N THR A 107 8.06 0.08 -3.52
CA THR A 107 9.09 0.12 -2.48
C THR A 107 8.48 -0.08 -1.09
N LEU A 108 7.40 0.64 -0.77
CA LEU A 108 6.79 0.57 0.56
C LEU A 108 6.14 -0.78 0.81
N ILE A 109 5.39 -1.30 -0.16
CA ILE A 109 4.55 -2.48 0.04
C ILE A 109 5.28 -3.77 -0.34
N ASN A 110 5.86 -3.81 -1.55
CA ASN A 110 6.43 -5.04 -2.08
C ASN A 110 7.89 -5.26 -1.68
N ALA A 111 8.50 -4.28 -1.02
CA ALA A 111 9.84 -4.43 -0.45
C ALA A 111 9.80 -4.22 1.07
N ASN A 112 9.52 -3.00 1.54
CA ASN A 112 9.63 -2.68 2.97
C ASN A 112 8.65 -3.45 3.83
N LEU A 113 7.36 -3.46 3.48
CA LEU A 113 6.35 -4.22 4.23
C LEU A 113 6.67 -5.71 4.18
N ARG A 114 6.95 -6.23 3.00
CA ARG A 114 7.27 -7.64 2.82
C ARG A 114 8.48 -8.05 3.66
N PHE A 115 9.52 -7.22 3.67
CA PHE A 115 10.71 -7.47 4.47
C PHE A 115 10.40 -7.49 5.96
N SER A 116 9.44 -6.67 6.42
CA SER A 116 9.06 -6.63 7.84
C SER A 116 8.48 -7.96 8.34
N PHE A 117 8.04 -8.83 7.45
CA PHE A 117 7.53 -10.16 7.80
C PHE A 117 8.64 -11.23 7.80
N GLY A 118 9.90 -10.84 7.76
CA GLY A 118 11.01 -11.77 7.88
C GLY A 118 11.57 -12.31 6.58
N GLN A 119 11.30 -11.64 5.48
CA GLN A 119 11.81 -12.05 4.16
C GLN A 119 12.98 -11.20 3.72
#